data_d5d77b7dfd16dca4f372d05f74318f54
#
_entry.id   d5d77b7dfd16dca4f372d05f74318f54
#
_cell.length_a   1.000
_cell.length_b   1.000
_cell.length_c   1.000
_cell.angle_alpha   90.00
_cell.angle_beta   90.00
_cell.angle_gamma   90.00
#
_symmetry.space_group_name_H-M   'P 1'
#
loop_
_entity.id
_entity.type
_entity.pdbx_description
1 polymer ?
#
loop_
_entity_poly.entity_id
_entity_poly.type
_entity_poly.pdbx_seq_one_letter_code
_entity_poly.pdbx_strand_id
1 'polypeptide(L)'
;MSEADIPSIRTVIEKESSGDPQAINLWDINAKRGTPSKGLMQTIDSTFDAYKLPGYEDIYDPVSNIIAGVRYTLSRYGSFAEHPGLASMASGGGYRGY
;
A
#
# COMPACT_ATOMS: atom_id res chain seq x y z
N MET A 1 13.85 -6.60 4.96
CA MET A 1 13.18 -6.93 3.68
C MET A 1 14.21 -7.44 2.69
N SER A 2 13.85 -8.35 1.82
CA SER A 2 14.75 -8.96 0.83
C SER A 2 14.08 -9.05 -0.52
N GLU A 3 14.82 -9.50 -1.55
CA GLU A 3 14.27 -9.74 -2.87
C GLU A 3 13.13 -10.76 -2.86
N ALA A 4 13.08 -11.66 -1.89
CA ALA A 4 11.99 -12.61 -1.74
C ALA A 4 10.63 -11.94 -1.47
N ASP A 5 10.61 -10.68 -1.03
CA ASP A 5 9.39 -9.92 -0.81
C ASP A 5 8.84 -9.26 -2.08
N ILE A 6 9.60 -9.23 -3.17
CA ILE A 6 9.16 -8.57 -4.42
C ILE A 6 7.84 -9.15 -4.95
N PRO A 7 7.64 -10.49 -5.03
CA PRO A 7 6.36 -11.03 -5.48
C PRO A 7 5.18 -10.59 -4.61
N SER A 8 5.38 -10.48 -3.30
CA SER A 8 4.35 -10.02 -2.36
C SER A 8 4.00 -8.55 -2.60
N ILE A 9 5.02 -7.70 -2.81
CA ILE A 9 4.83 -6.28 -3.12
C ILE A 9 4.06 -6.12 -4.44
N ARG A 10 4.41 -6.89 -5.48
CA ARG A 10 3.70 -6.88 -6.76
C ARG A 10 2.23 -7.27 -6.58
N THR A 11 1.94 -8.27 -5.76
CA THR A 11 0.58 -8.70 -5.49
C THR A 11 -0.23 -7.57 -4.83
N VAL A 12 0.34 -6.89 -3.84
CA VAL A 12 -0.30 -5.75 -3.19
C VAL A 12 -0.60 -4.64 -4.20
N ILE A 13 0.38 -4.26 -5.01
CA ILE A 13 0.22 -3.21 -6.04
C ILE A 13 -0.90 -3.59 -7.01
N GLU A 14 -0.92 -4.83 -7.50
CA GLU A 14 -1.94 -5.29 -8.42
C GLU A 14 -3.34 -5.25 -7.81
N LYS A 15 -3.49 -5.72 -6.57
CA LYS A 15 -4.78 -5.77 -5.88
C LYS A 15 -5.25 -4.38 -5.45
N GLU A 16 -4.35 -3.49 -5.07
CA GLU A 16 -4.71 -2.14 -4.59
C GLU A 16 -4.99 -1.17 -5.74
N SER A 17 -4.20 -1.20 -6.80
CA SER A 17 -4.24 -0.17 -7.84
C SER A 17 -4.25 -0.69 -9.27
N SER A 18 -4.19 -2.01 -9.47
CA SER A 18 -3.99 -2.62 -10.80
C SER A 18 -2.74 -2.10 -11.51
N GLY A 19 -1.74 -1.65 -10.76
CA GLY A 19 -0.50 -1.09 -11.29
C GLY A 19 -0.61 0.36 -11.78
N ASP A 20 -1.71 1.06 -11.46
CA ASP A 20 -1.91 2.46 -11.87
C ASP A 20 -1.34 3.41 -10.81
N PRO A 21 -0.26 4.16 -11.10
CA PRO A 21 0.32 5.09 -10.13
C PRO A 21 -0.57 6.29 -9.82
N GLN A 22 -1.57 6.58 -10.66
CA GLN A 22 -2.52 7.66 -10.45
C GLN A 22 -3.83 7.19 -9.82
N ALA A 23 -3.92 5.93 -9.41
CA ALA A 23 -5.13 5.38 -8.81
C ALA A 23 -5.52 6.15 -7.55
N ILE A 24 -6.81 6.45 -7.45
CA ILE A 24 -7.41 7.08 -6.27
C ILE A 24 -8.74 6.39 -5.97
N ASN A 25 -8.94 6.01 -4.71
CA ASN A 25 -10.18 5.38 -4.28
C ASN A 25 -11.13 6.46 -3.74
N LEU A 26 -12.23 6.70 -4.46
CA LEU A 26 -13.22 7.72 -4.13
C LEU A 26 -14.52 7.13 -3.58
N TRP A 27 -14.58 5.84 -3.25
CA TRP A 27 -15.83 5.18 -2.85
C TRP A 27 -15.79 4.48 -1.50
N ASP A 28 -14.63 4.31 -0.87
CA ASP A 28 -14.54 3.65 0.44
C ASP A 28 -14.75 4.62 1.61
N ILE A 29 -14.63 4.10 2.84
CA ILE A 29 -14.82 4.91 4.05
C ILE A 29 -13.78 6.02 4.17
N ASN A 30 -12.54 5.79 3.72
CA ASN A 30 -11.50 6.83 3.75
C ASN A 30 -11.85 7.99 2.82
N ALA A 31 -12.34 7.69 1.61
CA ALA A 31 -12.79 8.72 0.66
C ALA A 31 -13.95 9.53 1.25
N LYS A 32 -14.90 8.88 1.91
CA LYS A 32 -16.03 9.54 2.56
C LYS A 32 -15.59 10.48 3.69
N ARG A 33 -14.47 10.19 4.33
CA ARG A 33 -13.88 11.03 5.39
C ARG A 33 -12.97 12.12 4.85
N GLY A 34 -12.83 12.26 3.52
CA GLY A 34 -11.95 13.23 2.89
C GLY A 34 -10.48 12.81 2.86
N THR A 35 -10.19 11.54 3.06
CA THR A 35 -8.83 10.99 3.06
C THR A 35 -8.73 9.78 2.11
N PRO A 36 -8.92 9.95 0.78
CA PRO A 36 -8.89 8.83 -0.14
C PRO A 36 -7.52 8.18 -0.22
N SER A 37 -7.50 6.86 -0.47
CA SER A 37 -6.27 6.13 -0.75
C SER A 37 -5.76 6.45 -2.15
N LYS A 38 -4.44 6.61 -2.31
CA LYS A 38 -3.81 7.09 -3.54
C LYS A 38 -2.59 6.26 -3.91
N GLY A 39 -2.33 6.17 -5.21
CA GLY A 39 -1.10 5.62 -5.78
C GLY A 39 -1.04 4.11 -5.82
N LEU A 40 0.13 3.58 -6.18
CA LEU A 40 0.32 2.15 -6.42
C LEU A 40 -0.08 1.27 -5.24
N MET A 41 0.28 1.64 -4.02
CA MET A 41 -0.03 0.86 -2.82
C MET A 41 -1.24 1.39 -2.04
N GLN A 42 -1.94 2.39 -2.60
CA GLN A 42 -3.15 2.96 -2.02
C GLN A 42 -2.96 3.41 -0.58
N THR A 43 -2.04 4.35 -0.38
CA THR A 43 -1.82 5.00 0.92
C THR A 43 -2.67 6.25 1.05
N ILE A 44 -3.14 6.55 2.26
CA ILE A 44 -3.75 7.85 2.55
C ILE A 44 -2.65 8.86 2.87
N ASP A 45 -2.95 10.16 2.72
CA ASP A 45 -1.94 11.23 2.87
C ASP A 45 -1.23 11.17 4.23
N SER A 46 -1.94 10.96 5.32
CA SER A 46 -1.33 10.91 6.66
C SER A 46 -0.35 9.74 6.81
N THR A 47 -0.68 8.58 6.28
CA THR A 47 0.22 7.41 6.28
C THR A 47 1.43 7.68 5.40
N PHE A 48 1.24 8.23 4.21
CA PHE A 48 2.33 8.59 3.32
C PHE A 48 3.30 9.55 3.99
N ASP A 49 2.79 10.63 4.58
CA ASP A 49 3.61 11.65 5.25
C ASP A 49 4.41 11.07 6.43
N ALA A 50 3.84 10.11 7.16
CA ALA A 50 4.51 9.48 8.29
C ALA A 50 5.65 8.53 7.86
N TYR A 51 5.55 7.92 6.68
CA TYR A 51 6.46 6.85 6.27
C TYR A 51 7.30 7.15 5.03
N LYS A 52 7.07 8.27 4.35
CA LYS A 52 7.91 8.67 3.21
C LYS A 52 9.36 8.91 3.61
N LEU A 53 10.26 8.85 2.64
CA LEU A 53 11.67 9.24 2.82
C LEU A 53 11.91 10.64 2.23
N PRO A 54 12.87 11.42 2.79
CA PRO A 54 13.25 12.70 2.21
C PRO A 54 13.64 12.55 0.74
N GLY A 55 13.14 13.43 -0.13
CA GLY A 55 13.36 13.35 -1.57
C GLY A 55 12.36 12.46 -2.32
N TYR A 56 11.50 11.73 -1.61
CA TYR A 56 10.48 10.84 -2.18
C TYR A 56 9.10 11.29 -1.66
N GLU A 57 8.67 12.48 -2.06
CA GLU A 57 7.59 13.19 -1.39
C GLU A 57 6.30 13.34 -2.21
N ASP A 58 6.23 12.73 -3.40
CA ASP A 58 5.03 12.72 -4.23
C ASP A 58 4.30 11.39 -4.06
N ILE A 59 3.10 11.43 -3.47
CA ILE A 59 2.30 10.24 -3.22
C ILE A 59 1.93 9.48 -4.51
N TYR A 60 1.89 10.17 -5.65
CA TYR A 60 1.61 9.55 -6.96
C TYR A 60 2.87 9.08 -7.68
N ASP A 61 4.06 9.43 -7.21
CA ASP A 61 5.29 8.88 -7.78
C ASP A 61 5.40 7.40 -7.42
N PRO A 62 5.60 6.50 -8.42
CA PRO A 62 5.62 5.05 -8.15
C PRO A 62 6.61 4.65 -7.06
N VAL A 63 7.83 5.14 -7.14
CA VAL A 63 8.89 4.78 -6.18
C VAL A 63 8.55 5.34 -4.79
N SER A 64 8.14 6.59 -4.72
CA SER A 64 7.78 7.24 -3.44
C SER A 64 6.63 6.52 -2.74
N ASN A 65 5.60 6.16 -3.49
CA ASN A 65 4.42 5.45 -2.94
C ASN A 65 4.81 4.05 -2.43
N ILE A 66 5.61 3.31 -3.20
CA ILE A 66 6.09 1.98 -2.79
C ILE A 66 6.92 2.08 -1.52
N ILE A 67 7.85 3.04 -1.45
CA ILE A 67 8.68 3.23 -0.24
C ILE A 67 7.80 3.43 0.99
N ALA A 68 6.85 4.35 0.93
CA ALA A 68 5.97 4.64 2.07
C ALA A 68 5.09 3.44 2.43
N GLY A 69 4.49 2.78 1.44
CA GLY A 69 3.64 1.61 1.65
C GLY A 69 4.40 0.42 2.24
N VAL A 70 5.63 0.17 1.77
CA VAL A 70 6.50 -0.87 2.30
C VAL A 70 6.87 -0.57 3.74
N ARG A 71 7.32 0.64 4.03
CA ARG A 71 7.71 1.04 5.38
C ARG A 71 6.53 0.96 6.36
N TYR A 72 5.35 1.39 5.92
CA TYR A 72 4.13 1.27 6.71
C TYR A 72 3.82 -0.20 7.03
N THR A 73 3.84 -1.06 6.00
CA THR A 73 3.54 -2.50 6.16
C THR A 73 4.50 -3.16 7.16
N LEU A 74 5.79 -2.91 7.03
CA LEU A 74 6.78 -3.48 7.94
C LEU A 74 6.64 -2.95 9.37
N SER A 75 6.32 -1.67 9.53
CA SER A 75 6.12 -1.06 10.84
C SER A 75 4.85 -1.55 11.52
N ARG A 76 3.74 -1.64 10.77
CA ARG A 76 2.42 -1.98 11.30
C ARG A 76 2.26 -3.48 11.55
N TYR A 77 2.75 -4.31 10.62
CA TYR A 77 2.50 -5.75 10.63
C TYR A 77 3.76 -6.59 10.81
N GLY A 78 4.94 -6.01 10.77
CA GLY A 78 6.21 -6.70 10.98
C GLY A 78 6.79 -7.38 9.74
N SER A 79 5.95 -7.82 8.81
CA SER A 79 6.37 -8.45 7.55
C SER A 79 5.26 -8.37 6.51
N PHE A 80 5.60 -8.64 5.25
CA PHE A 80 4.60 -8.74 4.19
C PHE A 80 3.69 -9.94 4.35
N ALA A 81 4.15 -11.04 4.93
CA ALA A 81 3.30 -12.20 5.21
C ALA A 81 2.14 -11.85 6.14
N GLU A 82 2.32 -10.89 7.03
CA GLU A 82 1.29 -10.41 7.97
C GLU A 82 0.44 -9.27 7.42
N HIS A 83 0.71 -8.79 6.18
CA HIS A 83 -0.16 -7.83 5.51
C HIS A 83 -1.58 -8.42 5.42
N PRO A 84 -2.63 -7.66 5.81
CA PRO A 84 -3.99 -8.24 5.90
C PRO A 84 -4.49 -8.90 4.62
N GLY A 85 -4.21 -8.30 3.46
CA GLY A 85 -4.60 -8.86 2.17
C GLY A 85 -3.89 -10.17 1.87
N LEU A 86 -2.57 -10.20 2.08
CA LEU A 86 -1.76 -11.40 1.83
C LEU A 86 -2.06 -12.51 2.83
N ALA A 87 -2.20 -12.18 4.11
CA ALA A 87 -2.55 -13.13 5.16
C ALA A 87 -3.92 -13.75 4.91
N SER A 88 -4.90 -12.95 4.50
CA SER A 88 -6.24 -13.44 4.17
C SER A 88 -6.20 -14.40 2.97
N MET A 89 -5.48 -14.05 1.90
CA MET A 89 -5.34 -14.92 0.73
C MET A 89 -4.62 -16.23 1.07
N ALA A 90 -3.58 -16.17 1.90
CA ALA A 90 -2.84 -17.36 2.32
C ALA A 90 -3.69 -18.34 3.14
N SER A 91 -4.71 -17.86 3.84
CA SER A 91 -5.65 -18.70 4.60
C SER A 91 -6.90 -19.06 3.79
N GLY A 92 -6.90 -18.86 2.48
CA GLY A 92 -8.00 -19.23 1.58
C GLY A 92 -9.07 -18.18 1.43
N GLY A 93 -8.92 -17.00 2.03
CA GLY A 93 -9.85 -15.88 1.88
C GLY A 93 -9.51 -14.97 0.69
N GLY A 94 -10.35 -13.96 0.48
CA GLY A 94 -10.07 -12.90 -0.51
C GLY A 94 -9.07 -11.88 -0.01
N TYR A 95 -8.53 -11.06 -0.92
CA TYR A 95 -7.64 -9.97 -0.57
C TYR A 95 -8.36 -8.90 0.25
N ARG A 96 -7.68 -8.40 1.28
CA ARG A 96 -8.16 -7.28 2.10
C ARG A 96 -7.21 -6.10 2.00
N GLY A 97 -7.76 -4.89 1.85
CA GLY A 97 -6.99 -3.66 1.98
C GLY A 97 -6.40 -3.49 3.39
N TYR A 98 -5.36 -2.73 3.50
CA TYR A 98 -4.64 -2.51 4.76
C TYR A 98 -4.84 -1.12 5.35
#